data_e39814c2037ed8f3712961cd693d6a1b
#
_entry.id   e39814c2037ed8f3712961cd693d6a1b
#
_cell.length_a   1.000
_cell.length_b   1.000
_cell.length_c   1.000
_cell.angle_alpha   90.00
_cell.angle_beta   90.00
_cell.angle_gamma   90.00
#
_symmetry.space_group_name_H-M   'P 1'
#
loop_
_entity.id
_entity.type
_entity.pdbx_description
1 polymer ?
#
loop_
_entity_poly.entity_id
_entity_poly.type
_entity_poly.pdbx_seq_one_letter_code
_entity_poly.pdbx_strand_id
1 'polypeptide(L)'
;MHIDIDWQNVDTVLLDMDGTLLDLAFDNYFWQKLVPETYGAQQGISPQDAQEYIRQQYHAVQHTLNWYCLDYWSERLGLDICAMTTAQGPRAVLRDDTVPFLNALKASGKRRILLTNAHPHNLAVKLEHTGLASHLDLLLSTHTFGYPKEDQRLWRAVTEETGISAEKTLFIDDSEPILNAAARFGIRYCLGVTNPDSGLAEKHYTRHPSLNDYRRLIPSLM
;
A
#
# COMPACT_ATOMS: atom_id res chain seq x y z
N MET A 1 -17.86 -10.12 7.52
CA MET A 1 -18.72 -8.93 7.52
C MET A 1 -19.32 -8.76 6.13
N HIS A 2 -20.59 -8.35 5.97
CA HIS A 2 -21.16 -8.14 4.63
C HIS A 2 -20.55 -6.89 3.99
N ILE A 3 -20.20 -6.96 2.70
CA ILE A 3 -19.71 -5.80 1.95
C ILE A 3 -20.95 -5.09 1.40
N ASP A 4 -21.23 -3.91 1.92
CA ASP A 4 -22.37 -3.08 1.53
C ASP A 4 -21.82 -1.70 1.09
N ILE A 5 -21.57 -1.57 -0.21
CA ILE A 5 -21.08 -0.33 -0.83
C ILE A 5 -22.20 0.21 -1.72
N ASP A 6 -22.72 1.36 -1.35
CA ASP A 6 -23.65 2.11 -2.21
C ASP A 6 -22.86 2.84 -3.31
N TRP A 7 -22.67 2.16 -4.42
CA TRP A 7 -21.90 2.67 -5.56
C TRP A 7 -22.50 3.93 -6.19
N GLN A 8 -23.78 4.20 -6.02
CA GLN A 8 -24.38 5.44 -6.51
C GLN A 8 -23.86 6.66 -5.72
N ASN A 9 -23.51 6.45 -4.47
CA ASN A 9 -22.94 7.48 -3.58
C ASN A 9 -21.40 7.47 -3.52
N VAL A 10 -20.71 6.62 -4.28
CA VAL A 10 -19.24 6.64 -4.38
C VAL A 10 -18.83 7.39 -5.63
N ASP A 11 -18.09 8.47 -5.48
CA ASP A 11 -17.49 9.23 -6.60
C ASP A 11 -16.02 8.86 -6.80
N THR A 12 -15.30 8.58 -5.70
CA THR A 12 -13.85 8.32 -5.69
C THR A 12 -13.52 7.01 -4.99
N VAL A 13 -12.59 6.26 -5.57
CA VAL A 13 -11.96 5.11 -4.94
C VAL A 13 -10.48 5.45 -4.69
N LEU A 14 -10.12 5.56 -3.41
CA LEU A 14 -8.74 5.62 -2.96
C LEU A 14 -8.20 4.20 -2.81
N LEU A 15 -7.04 3.94 -3.34
CA LEU A 15 -6.45 2.63 -3.41
C LEU A 15 -5.02 2.67 -2.87
N ASP A 16 -4.72 1.84 -1.90
CA ASP A 16 -3.34 1.55 -1.56
C ASP A 16 -2.66 0.75 -2.69
N MET A 17 -1.34 0.63 -2.64
CA MET A 17 -0.53 -0.07 -3.63
C MET A 17 -0.16 -1.47 -3.18
N ASP A 18 0.68 -1.57 -2.16
CA ASP A 18 1.37 -2.78 -1.76
C ASP A 18 0.50 -3.69 -0.90
N GLY A 19 0.22 -4.90 -1.37
CA GLY A 19 -0.77 -5.79 -0.75
C GLY A 19 -2.22 -5.47 -1.12
N THR A 20 -2.46 -4.43 -1.91
CA THR A 20 -3.78 -3.98 -2.36
C THR A 20 -3.94 -4.10 -3.87
N LEU A 21 -3.18 -3.38 -4.66
CA LEU A 21 -3.14 -3.50 -6.12
C LEU A 21 -1.99 -4.38 -6.61
N LEU A 22 -0.89 -4.40 -5.87
CA LEU A 22 0.26 -5.27 -6.08
C LEU A 22 0.29 -6.37 -5.02
N ASP A 23 0.87 -7.52 -5.40
CA ASP A 23 1.18 -8.59 -4.46
C ASP A 23 2.28 -8.16 -3.49
N LEU A 24 2.05 -8.34 -2.19
CA LEU A 24 2.98 -7.95 -1.12
C LEU A 24 4.21 -8.88 -1.01
N ALA A 25 4.21 -10.02 -1.71
CA ALA A 25 5.31 -10.99 -1.65
C ALA A 25 6.67 -10.37 -2.01
N PHE A 26 6.69 -9.38 -2.94
CA PHE A 26 7.88 -8.61 -3.26
C PHE A 26 8.43 -7.86 -2.03
N ASP A 27 7.58 -7.08 -1.35
CA ASP A 27 8.00 -6.26 -0.20
C ASP A 27 8.37 -7.14 1.00
N ASN A 28 7.64 -8.21 1.23
CA ASN A 28 7.97 -9.18 2.27
C ASN A 28 9.33 -9.83 2.02
N TYR A 29 9.62 -10.27 0.80
CA TYR A 29 10.93 -10.78 0.44
C TYR A 29 12.03 -9.73 0.63
N PHE A 30 11.81 -8.51 0.12
CA PHE A 30 12.79 -7.43 0.17
C PHE A 30 13.16 -7.07 1.61
N TRP A 31 12.16 -6.73 2.43
CA TRP A 31 12.40 -6.22 3.78
C TRP A 31 12.68 -7.30 4.82
N GLN A 32 12.12 -8.50 4.68
CA GLN A 32 12.27 -9.55 5.70
C GLN A 32 13.42 -10.51 5.39
N LYS A 33 13.91 -10.55 4.14
CA LYS A 33 14.97 -11.47 3.74
C LYS A 33 16.16 -10.76 3.11
N LEU A 34 15.97 -10.07 1.98
CA LEU A 34 17.08 -9.50 1.21
C LEU A 34 17.86 -8.44 1.99
N VAL A 35 17.18 -7.49 2.63
CA VAL A 35 17.82 -6.44 3.42
C VAL A 35 18.60 -7.01 4.62
N PRO A 36 18.03 -7.90 5.46
CA PRO A 36 18.78 -8.54 6.53
C PRO A 36 19.99 -9.37 6.05
N GLU A 37 19.83 -10.14 4.97
CA GLU A 37 20.93 -10.93 4.41
C GLU A 37 22.08 -10.05 3.89
N THR A 38 21.74 -8.96 3.19
CA THR A 38 22.74 -8.01 2.68
C THR A 38 23.46 -7.29 3.80
N TYR A 39 22.71 -6.84 4.83
CA TYR A 39 23.28 -6.22 6.01
C TYR A 39 24.23 -7.18 6.77
N GLY A 40 23.79 -8.40 7.01
CA GLY A 40 24.59 -9.43 7.68
C GLY A 40 25.89 -9.72 6.95
N ALA A 41 25.85 -9.84 5.63
CA ALA A 41 27.04 -10.04 4.80
C ALA A 41 28.01 -8.84 4.88
N GLN A 42 27.47 -7.61 4.86
CA GLN A 42 28.29 -6.39 4.98
C GLN A 42 28.94 -6.27 6.35
N GLN A 43 28.23 -6.61 7.43
CA GLN A 43 28.72 -6.50 8.81
C GLN A 43 29.54 -7.72 9.27
N GLY A 44 29.56 -8.79 8.52
CA GLY A 44 30.25 -10.03 8.90
C GLY A 44 29.61 -10.73 10.11
N ILE A 45 28.30 -10.61 10.29
CA ILE A 45 27.52 -11.23 11.38
C ILE A 45 26.64 -12.36 10.87
N SER A 46 26.16 -13.22 11.79
CA SER A 46 25.28 -14.32 11.41
C SER A 46 23.94 -13.83 10.84
N PRO A 47 23.28 -14.62 9.93
CA PRO A 47 21.95 -14.27 9.43
C PRO A 47 20.91 -14.04 10.54
N GLN A 48 21.00 -14.80 11.62
CA GLN A 48 20.09 -14.67 12.77
C GLN A 48 20.31 -13.33 13.50
N ASP A 49 21.57 -12.95 13.76
CA ASP A 49 21.89 -11.67 14.41
C ASP A 49 21.48 -10.48 13.54
N ALA A 50 21.72 -10.58 12.22
CA ALA A 50 21.30 -9.55 11.26
C ALA A 50 19.77 -9.37 11.27
N GLN A 51 19.04 -10.46 11.22
CA GLN A 51 17.57 -10.45 11.21
C GLN A 51 17.00 -9.85 12.51
N GLU A 52 17.56 -10.23 13.67
CA GLU A 52 17.12 -9.69 14.95
C GLU A 52 17.45 -8.19 15.07
N TYR A 53 18.65 -7.76 14.64
CA TYR A 53 19.03 -6.35 14.64
C TYR A 53 18.06 -5.52 13.75
N ILE A 54 17.85 -5.96 12.51
CA ILE A 54 16.95 -5.28 11.58
C ILE A 54 15.53 -5.21 12.13
N ARG A 55 15.01 -6.28 12.71
CA ARG A 55 13.68 -6.32 13.33
C ARG A 55 13.54 -5.27 14.43
N GLN A 56 14.57 -5.10 15.27
CA GLN A 56 14.58 -4.07 16.32
C GLN A 56 14.57 -2.65 15.72
N GLN A 57 15.34 -2.42 14.63
CA GLN A 57 15.33 -1.12 13.94
C GLN A 57 13.95 -0.81 13.36
N TYR A 58 13.30 -1.80 12.74
CA TYR A 58 11.93 -1.65 12.20
C TYR A 58 10.94 -1.27 13.31
N HIS A 59 10.99 -1.95 14.43
CA HIS A 59 10.11 -1.68 15.57
C HIS A 59 10.21 -0.24 16.11
N ALA A 60 11.41 0.34 16.06
CA ALA A 60 11.67 1.67 16.60
C ALA A 60 10.96 2.80 15.83
N VAL A 61 10.63 2.59 14.54
CA VAL A 61 10.04 3.62 13.66
C VAL A 61 8.69 3.21 13.07
N GLN A 62 8.12 2.13 13.56
CA GLN A 62 6.80 1.64 13.12
C GLN A 62 5.75 2.75 13.18
N HIS A 63 4.87 2.82 12.19
CA HIS A 63 3.80 3.83 12.08
C HIS A 63 4.28 5.28 11.89
N THR A 64 5.55 5.48 11.55
CA THR A 64 6.10 6.77 11.15
C THR A 64 6.44 6.78 9.67
N LEU A 65 6.64 7.97 9.08
CA LEU A 65 7.05 8.08 7.68
C LEU A 65 8.43 7.44 7.43
N ASN A 66 9.32 7.43 8.44
CA ASN A 66 10.63 6.78 8.36
C ASN A 66 10.53 5.27 8.10
N TRP A 67 9.48 4.62 8.58
CA TRP A 67 9.22 3.21 8.28
C TRP A 67 9.19 2.92 6.78
N TYR A 68 8.69 3.85 5.99
CA TYR A 68 8.50 3.73 4.53
C TYR A 68 9.60 4.44 3.73
N CYS A 69 10.55 5.13 4.38
CA CYS A 69 11.54 5.99 3.75
C CYS A 69 12.80 5.23 3.36
N LEU A 70 13.08 5.09 2.06
CA LEU A 70 14.28 4.39 1.57
C LEU A 70 15.57 5.12 1.95
N ASP A 71 15.56 6.46 1.93
CA ASP A 71 16.74 7.26 2.30
C ASP A 71 17.09 7.08 3.77
N TYR A 72 16.07 7.08 4.66
CA TYR A 72 16.25 6.79 6.07
C TYR A 72 16.91 5.41 6.29
N TRP A 73 16.41 4.38 5.59
CA TRP A 73 16.97 3.04 5.72
C TRP A 73 18.36 2.92 5.10
N SER A 74 18.65 3.64 4.01
CA SER A 74 19.98 3.68 3.41
C SER A 74 21.01 4.26 4.40
N GLU A 75 20.68 5.38 5.00
CA GLU A 75 21.53 6.01 6.01
C GLU A 75 21.68 5.11 7.27
N ARG A 76 20.56 4.58 7.77
CA ARG A 76 20.53 3.79 9.00
C ARG A 76 21.33 2.49 8.92
N LEU A 77 21.29 1.82 7.76
CA LEU A 77 21.87 0.50 7.57
C LEU A 77 23.22 0.55 6.82
N GLY A 78 23.58 1.69 6.25
CA GLY A 78 24.76 1.81 5.39
C GLY A 78 24.66 0.98 4.12
N LEU A 79 23.44 0.77 3.61
CA LEU A 79 23.14 0.03 2.38
C LEU A 79 22.55 0.98 1.34
N ASP A 80 22.81 0.74 0.05
CA ASP A 80 22.09 1.45 -1.01
C ASP A 80 20.71 0.81 -1.25
N ILE A 81 19.75 1.15 -0.36
CA ILE A 81 18.39 0.59 -0.43
C ILE A 81 17.69 0.99 -1.74
N CYS A 82 17.96 2.19 -2.26
CA CYS A 82 17.39 2.63 -3.53
C CYS A 82 17.87 1.78 -4.71
N ALA A 83 19.19 1.52 -4.82
CA ALA A 83 19.74 0.63 -5.85
C ALA A 83 19.23 -0.81 -5.68
N MET A 84 19.14 -1.30 -4.43
CA MET A 84 18.58 -2.63 -4.15
C MET A 84 17.12 -2.73 -4.60
N THR A 85 16.30 -1.71 -4.32
CA THR A 85 14.89 -1.65 -4.75
C THR A 85 14.80 -1.67 -6.28
N THR A 86 15.60 -0.86 -6.96
CA THR A 86 15.64 -0.82 -8.43
C THR A 86 16.00 -2.19 -9.02
N ALA A 87 17.03 -2.86 -8.47
CA ALA A 87 17.44 -4.18 -8.94
C ALA A 87 16.37 -5.26 -8.76
N GLN A 88 15.48 -5.09 -7.80
CA GLN A 88 14.38 -6.03 -7.53
C GLN A 88 13.06 -5.64 -8.22
N GLY A 89 12.98 -4.51 -8.89
CA GLY A 89 11.79 -4.02 -9.58
C GLY A 89 11.04 -5.05 -10.42
N PRO A 90 11.73 -5.91 -11.22
CA PRO A 90 11.08 -6.96 -12.02
C PRO A 90 10.26 -7.99 -11.21
N ARG A 91 10.39 -8.01 -9.88
CA ARG A 91 9.60 -8.89 -9.00
C ARG A 91 8.26 -8.27 -8.58
N ALA A 92 8.07 -6.97 -8.82
CA ALA A 92 6.79 -6.33 -8.55
C ALA A 92 5.74 -6.83 -9.55
N VAL A 93 4.64 -7.38 -9.04
CA VAL A 93 3.56 -7.92 -9.86
C VAL A 93 2.21 -7.39 -9.39
N LEU A 94 1.32 -7.14 -10.36
CA LEU A 94 -0.07 -6.84 -10.08
C LEU A 94 -0.80 -8.08 -9.56
N ARG A 95 -1.77 -7.89 -8.68
CA ARG A 95 -2.75 -8.93 -8.39
C ARG A 95 -3.59 -9.17 -9.64
N ASP A 96 -4.01 -10.40 -9.86
CA ASP A 96 -4.75 -10.82 -11.05
C ASP A 96 -6.12 -10.12 -11.22
N ASP A 97 -6.68 -9.64 -10.11
CA ASP A 97 -7.97 -8.97 -10.06
C ASP A 97 -7.87 -7.43 -10.18
N THR A 98 -6.66 -6.86 -10.12
CA THR A 98 -6.41 -5.41 -10.14
C THR A 98 -6.91 -4.75 -11.43
N VAL A 99 -6.39 -5.17 -12.59
CA VAL A 99 -6.73 -4.51 -13.87
C VAL A 99 -8.20 -4.65 -14.22
N PRO A 100 -8.84 -5.84 -14.11
CA PRO A 100 -10.28 -5.96 -14.30
C PRO A 100 -11.10 -5.01 -13.42
N PHE A 101 -10.74 -4.87 -12.16
CA PHE A 101 -11.43 -3.98 -11.22
C PHE A 101 -11.25 -2.50 -11.58
N LEU A 102 -10.00 -2.05 -11.83
CA LEU A 102 -9.73 -0.67 -12.23
C LEU A 102 -10.44 -0.27 -13.53
N ASN A 103 -10.54 -1.20 -14.48
CA ASN A 103 -11.29 -0.99 -15.72
C ASN A 103 -12.80 -0.88 -15.46
N ALA A 104 -13.36 -1.68 -14.56
CA ALA A 104 -14.76 -1.59 -14.16
C ALA A 104 -15.08 -0.26 -13.46
N LEU A 105 -14.21 0.20 -12.56
CA LEU A 105 -14.32 1.51 -11.94
C LEU A 105 -14.29 2.64 -12.97
N LYS A 106 -13.40 2.55 -13.96
CA LYS A 106 -13.33 3.51 -15.07
C LYS A 106 -14.63 3.54 -15.87
N ALA A 107 -15.14 2.38 -16.26
CA ALA A 107 -16.38 2.24 -17.02
C ALA A 107 -17.59 2.80 -16.26
N SER A 108 -17.58 2.71 -14.92
CA SER A 108 -18.62 3.25 -14.03
C SER A 108 -18.41 4.73 -13.66
N GLY A 109 -17.42 5.42 -14.28
CA GLY A 109 -17.14 6.84 -14.06
C GLY A 109 -16.53 7.15 -12.69
N LYS A 110 -15.99 6.16 -11.96
CA LYS A 110 -15.38 6.38 -10.66
C LYS A 110 -13.95 6.90 -10.80
N ARG A 111 -13.59 7.93 -10.04
CA ARG A 111 -12.23 8.44 -9.96
C ARG A 111 -11.35 7.46 -9.16
N ARG A 112 -10.18 7.10 -9.71
CA ARG A 112 -9.26 6.09 -9.16
C ARG A 112 -7.97 6.78 -8.76
N ILE A 113 -7.73 6.89 -7.46
CA ILE A 113 -6.57 7.58 -6.90
C ILE A 113 -5.73 6.58 -6.12
N LEU A 114 -4.46 6.44 -6.48
CA LEU A 114 -3.48 5.73 -5.66
C LEU A 114 -3.05 6.61 -4.50
N LEU A 115 -3.11 6.08 -3.28
CA LEU A 115 -2.57 6.70 -2.07
C LEU A 115 -1.70 5.68 -1.33
N THR A 116 -0.40 5.78 -1.50
CA THR A 116 0.56 4.81 -0.92
C THR A 116 1.52 5.47 0.07
N ASN A 117 1.91 4.72 1.10
CA ASN A 117 3.01 5.09 1.99
C ASN A 117 4.40 4.86 1.37
N ALA A 118 4.47 4.20 0.21
CA ALA A 118 5.74 3.91 -0.44
C ALA A 118 6.53 5.19 -0.77
N HIS A 119 7.85 5.12 -0.54
CA HIS A 119 8.78 6.17 -0.95
C HIS A 119 8.66 6.47 -2.45
N PRO A 120 8.79 7.73 -2.92
CA PRO A 120 8.64 8.09 -4.32
C PRO A 120 9.50 7.26 -5.28
N HIS A 121 10.72 6.92 -4.90
CA HIS A 121 11.59 6.05 -5.69
C HIS A 121 11.00 4.63 -5.83
N ASN A 122 10.54 4.03 -4.73
CA ASN A 122 9.92 2.70 -4.76
C ASN A 122 8.63 2.70 -5.59
N LEU A 123 7.82 3.75 -5.45
CA LEU A 123 6.64 3.95 -6.28
C LEU A 123 7.01 3.99 -7.77
N ALA A 124 8.00 4.80 -8.16
CA ALA A 124 8.43 4.92 -9.55
C ALA A 124 8.89 3.58 -10.13
N VAL A 125 9.73 2.83 -9.39
CA VAL A 125 10.20 1.49 -9.81
C VAL A 125 9.04 0.53 -10.03
N LYS A 126 8.08 0.48 -9.11
CA LYS A 126 6.92 -0.41 -9.21
C LYS A 126 6.00 -0.04 -10.38
N LEU A 127 5.76 1.25 -10.60
CA LEU A 127 4.95 1.73 -11.72
C LEU A 127 5.57 1.40 -13.08
N GLU A 128 6.90 1.53 -13.20
CA GLU A 128 7.64 1.19 -14.42
C GLU A 128 7.49 -0.28 -14.79
N HIS A 129 7.62 -1.18 -13.81
CA HIS A 129 7.58 -2.62 -14.07
C HIS A 129 6.17 -3.19 -14.21
N THR A 130 5.15 -2.55 -13.64
CA THR A 130 3.78 -3.09 -13.65
C THR A 130 2.84 -2.38 -14.63
N GLY A 131 3.20 -1.19 -15.11
CA GLY A 131 2.32 -0.38 -15.94
C GLY A 131 1.06 0.14 -15.23
N LEU A 132 0.98 0.02 -13.89
CA LEU A 132 -0.19 0.38 -13.08
C LEU A 132 -0.66 1.82 -13.30
N ALA A 133 0.28 2.74 -13.55
CA ALA A 133 -0.03 4.17 -13.74
C ALA A 133 -1.09 4.43 -14.81
N SER A 134 -1.13 3.63 -15.88
CA SER A 134 -2.09 3.79 -16.99
C SER A 134 -3.55 3.51 -16.62
N HIS A 135 -3.79 2.88 -15.47
CA HIS A 135 -5.10 2.50 -14.96
C HIS A 135 -5.64 3.45 -13.89
N LEU A 136 -4.90 4.49 -13.51
CA LEU A 136 -5.22 5.39 -12.41
C LEU A 136 -5.33 6.84 -12.90
N ASP A 137 -6.12 7.64 -12.21
CA ASP A 137 -6.33 9.05 -12.56
C ASP A 137 -5.38 9.97 -11.81
N LEU A 138 -4.89 9.54 -10.62
CA LEU A 138 -3.93 10.27 -9.81
C LEU A 138 -3.07 9.32 -8.99
N LEU A 139 -1.80 9.67 -8.78
CA LEU A 139 -0.81 8.90 -8.03
C LEU A 139 -0.25 9.76 -6.91
N LEU A 140 -0.43 9.33 -5.66
CA LEU A 140 0.00 10.07 -4.49
C LEU A 140 0.88 9.19 -3.59
N SER A 141 2.11 9.65 -3.34
CA SER A 141 2.93 9.15 -2.23
C SER A 141 2.71 10.03 -1.01
N THR A 142 2.52 9.44 0.16
CA THR A 142 2.36 10.18 1.42
C THR A 142 3.59 10.99 1.79
N HIS A 143 4.75 10.64 1.23
CA HIS A 143 5.99 11.42 1.38
C HIS A 143 5.86 12.86 0.87
N THR A 144 5.04 13.11 -0.16
CA THR A 144 4.77 14.46 -0.67
C THR A 144 4.10 15.34 0.39
N PHE A 145 3.31 14.74 1.28
CA PHE A 145 2.59 15.45 2.35
C PHE A 145 3.35 15.47 3.67
N GLY A 146 4.40 14.66 3.84
CA GLY A 146 5.18 14.55 5.07
C GLY A 146 4.50 13.77 6.20
N TYR A 147 3.42 13.05 5.94
CA TYR A 147 2.65 12.29 6.94
C TYR A 147 2.27 10.91 6.40
N PRO A 148 2.41 9.80 7.17
CA PRO A 148 1.93 8.49 6.75
C PRO A 148 0.40 8.37 6.88
N LYS A 149 -0.20 7.34 6.28
CA LYS A 149 -1.66 7.09 6.31
C LYS A 149 -2.23 6.88 7.72
N GLU A 150 -1.41 6.57 8.68
CA GLU A 150 -1.78 6.46 10.10
C GLU A 150 -2.11 7.83 10.74
N ASP A 151 -1.57 8.92 10.18
CA ASP A 151 -1.70 10.28 10.70
C ASP A 151 -2.94 11.00 10.12
N GLN A 152 -3.74 11.62 10.99
CA GLN A 152 -4.94 12.36 10.58
C GLN A 152 -4.64 13.60 9.74
N ARG A 153 -3.43 14.14 9.85
CA ARG A 153 -2.97 15.28 9.03
C ARG A 153 -2.87 14.92 7.55
N LEU A 154 -2.48 13.68 7.24
CA LEU A 154 -2.47 13.21 5.86
C LEU A 154 -3.85 13.28 5.22
N TRP A 155 -4.86 12.71 5.87
CA TRP A 155 -6.22 12.65 5.30
C TRP A 155 -6.78 14.03 5.01
N ARG A 156 -6.50 15.01 5.89
CA ARG A 156 -6.86 16.42 5.66
C ARG A 156 -6.14 16.98 4.44
N ALA A 157 -4.82 16.83 4.38
CA ALA A 157 -4.01 17.33 3.26
C ALA A 157 -4.42 16.69 1.91
N VAL A 158 -4.67 15.38 1.89
CA VAL A 158 -5.14 14.68 0.68
C VAL A 158 -6.52 15.20 0.26
N THR A 159 -7.43 15.44 1.20
CA THR A 159 -8.76 15.97 0.90
C THR A 159 -8.68 17.39 0.33
N GLU A 160 -7.85 18.24 0.89
CA GLU A 160 -7.61 19.62 0.42
C GLU A 160 -6.98 19.62 -0.99
N GLU A 161 -5.97 18.80 -1.22
CA GLU A 161 -5.25 18.73 -2.49
C GLU A 161 -6.12 18.15 -3.62
N THR A 162 -6.91 17.12 -3.34
CA THR A 162 -7.62 16.36 -4.37
C THR A 162 -9.07 16.79 -4.57
N GLY A 163 -9.63 17.51 -3.60
CA GLY A 163 -11.05 17.90 -3.56
C GLY A 163 -12.00 16.73 -3.37
N ILE A 164 -11.55 15.58 -2.87
CA ILE A 164 -12.43 14.43 -2.61
C ILE A 164 -13.37 14.71 -1.44
N SER A 165 -14.57 14.12 -1.50
CA SER A 165 -15.50 14.08 -0.37
C SER A 165 -15.32 12.77 0.41
N ALA A 166 -15.00 12.86 1.70
CA ALA A 166 -14.86 11.68 2.56
C ALA A 166 -16.14 10.82 2.56
N GLU A 167 -17.32 11.46 2.57
CA GLU A 167 -18.63 10.78 2.54
C GLU A 167 -18.90 10.03 1.23
N LYS A 168 -18.22 10.38 0.14
CA LYS A 168 -18.38 9.77 -1.19
C LYS A 168 -17.15 9.00 -1.64
N THR A 169 -16.32 8.61 -0.69
CA THR A 169 -15.06 7.90 -0.96
C THR A 169 -15.12 6.49 -0.41
N LEU A 170 -14.68 5.53 -1.25
CA LEU A 170 -14.26 4.20 -0.84
C LEU A 170 -12.74 4.19 -0.72
N PHE A 171 -12.21 3.72 0.40
CA PHE A 171 -10.78 3.47 0.57
C PHE A 171 -10.53 1.96 0.73
N ILE A 172 -9.56 1.45 -0.01
CA ILE A 172 -9.16 0.04 0.00
C ILE A 172 -7.69 -0.05 0.40
N ASP A 173 -7.40 -0.87 1.43
CA ASP A 173 -6.06 -1.04 1.99
C ASP A 173 -5.93 -2.42 2.65
N ASP A 174 -4.73 -2.98 2.70
CA ASP A 174 -4.47 -4.27 3.34
C ASP A 174 -4.17 -4.16 4.85
N SER A 175 -4.10 -2.95 5.39
CA SER A 175 -3.76 -2.68 6.80
C SER A 175 -4.98 -2.20 7.60
N GLU A 176 -5.46 -3.01 8.54
CA GLU A 176 -6.59 -2.63 9.41
C GLU A 176 -6.31 -1.36 10.26
N PRO A 177 -5.11 -1.11 10.80
CA PRO A 177 -4.77 0.16 11.44
C PRO A 177 -4.95 1.38 10.53
N ILE A 178 -4.58 1.27 9.25
CA ILE A 178 -4.74 2.35 8.26
C ILE A 178 -6.22 2.55 7.91
N LEU A 179 -6.98 1.48 7.71
CA LEU A 179 -8.44 1.56 7.53
C LEU A 179 -9.12 2.21 8.73
N ASN A 180 -8.68 1.90 9.95
CA ASN A 180 -9.17 2.58 11.18
C ASN A 180 -8.85 4.08 11.18
N ALA A 181 -7.68 4.48 10.66
CA ALA A 181 -7.30 5.89 10.56
C ALA A 181 -8.17 6.63 9.53
N ALA A 182 -8.44 6.02 8.38
CA ALA A 182 -9.33 6.54 7.35
C ALA A 182 -10.77 6.69 7.85
N ALA A 183 -11.31 5.65 8.48
CA ALA A 183 -12.66 5.67 9.06
C ALA A 183 -12.81 6.74 10.17
N ARG A 184 -11.80 6.92 11.02
CA ARG A 184 -11.76 7.97 12.05
C ARG A 184 -11.75 9.38 11.44
N PHE A 185 -11.14 9.56 10.28
CA PHE A 185 -11.19 10.83 9.53
C PHE A 185 -12.59 11.10 8.95
N GLY A 186 -13.37 10.06 8.69
CA GLY A 186 -14.72 10.16 8.12
C GLY A 186 -14.84 9.58 6.71
N ILE A 187 -13.82 8.85 6.21
CA ILE A 187 -14.00 8.08 4.97
C ILE A 187 -15.10 7.06 5.17
N ARG A 188 -16.15 7.17 4.35
CA ARG A 188 -17.41 6.45 4.56
C ARG A 188 -17.28 4.95 4.35
N TYR A 189 -16.59 4.52 3.30
CA TYR A 189 -16.43 3.12 2.99
C TYR A 189 -14.96 2.73 3.11
N CYS A 190 -14.67 1.78 3.99
CA CYS A 190 -13.32 1.23 4.18
C CYS A 190 -13.39 -0.28 3.95
N LEU A 191 -12.54 -0.80 3.07
CA LEU A 191 -12.52 -2.19 2.65
C LEU A 191 -11.14 -2.80 2.78
N GLY A 192 -11.03 -3.95 3.46
CA GLY A 192 -9.79 -4.68 3.65
C GLY A 192 -9.51 -5.69 2.55
N VAL A 193 -8.23 -5.99 2.33
CA VAL A 193 -7.76 -7.06 1.43
C VAL A 193 -7.24 -8.23 2.27
N THR A 194 -7.90 -9.41 2.16
CA THR A 194 -7.58 -10.55 3.05
C THR A 194 -6.36 -11.35 2.61
N ASN A 195 -5.97 -11.27 1.34
CA ASN A 195 -4.84 -11.98 0.74
C ASN A 195 -3.80 -11.03 0.11
N PRO A 196 -3.17 -10.13 0.89
CA PRO A 196 -2.22 -9.17 0.36
C PRO A 196 -0.97 -9.82 -0.24
N ASP A 197 -0.54 -10.96 0.29
CA ASP A 197 0.58 -11.78 -0.16
C ASP A 197 0.03 -13.13 -0.61
N SER A 198 0.23 -13.46 -1.88
CA SER A 198 -0.30 -14.69 -2.50
C SER A 198 0.34 -15.98 -1.94
N GLY A 199 1.49 -15.87 -1.29
CA GLY A 199 2.20 -17.00 -0.65
C GLY A 199 1.79 -17.26 0.80
N LEU A 200 0.95 -16.40 1.39
CA LEU A 200 0.57 -16.48 2.79
C LEU A 200 -0.93 -16.78 2.97
N ALA A 201 -1.28 -17.21 4.19
CA ALA A 201 -2.69 -17.40 4.57
C ALA A 201 -3.44 -16.06 4.60
N GLU A 202 -4.75 -16.12 4.33
CA GLU A 202 -5.61 -14.94 4.38
C GLU A 202 -5.67 -14.31 5.77
N LYS A 203 -5.70 -12.99 5.81
CA LYS A 203 -5.91 -12.19 7.03
C LYS A 203 -7.39 -12.14 7.41
N HIS A 204 -7.64 -11.95 8.69
CA HIS A 204 -8.99 -11.66 9.21
C HIS A 204 -9.09 -10.22 9.69
N TYR A 205 -10.15 -9.54 9.25
CA TYR A 205 -10.49 -8.19 9.71
C TYR A 205 -11.58 -8.24 10.76
N THR A 206 -11.43 -7.43 11.80
CA THR A 206 -12.38 -7.40 12.92
C THR A 206 -13.37 -6.25 12.82
N ARG A 207 -12.99 -5.15 12.19
CA ARG A 207 -13.77 -3.90 12.17
C ARG A 207 -14.27 -3.48 10.80
N HIS A 208 -13.62 -3.97 9.74
CA HIS A 208 -13.95 -3.57 8.37
C HIS A 208 -14.40 -4.76 7.54
N PRO A 209 -15.34 -4.56 6.60
CA PRO A 209 -15.58 -5.55 5.55
C PRO A 209 -14.29 -5.79 4.76
N SER A 210 -14.12 -6.99 4.25
CA SER A 210 -12.90 -7.36 3.55
C SER A 210 -13.19 -8.41 2.47
N LEU A 211 -12.29 -8.50 1.50
CA LEU A 211 -12.39 -9.47 0.39
C LEU A 211 -11.00 -9.95 -0.04
N ASN A 212 -11.01 -11.05 -0.77
CA ASN A 212 -9.81 -11.64 -1.39
C ASN A 212 -9.78 -11.49 -2.91
N ASP A 213 -10.88 -11.03 -3.54
CA ASP A 213 -10.98 -10.90 -4.99
C ASP A 213 -11.91 -9.73 -5.36
N TYR A 214 -11.37 -8.71 -6.02
CA TYR A 214 -12.09 -7.52 -6.47
C TYR A 214 -13.14 -7.81 -7.53
N ARG A 215 -13.03 -8.92 -8.28
CA ARG A 215 -14.04 -9.30 -9.28
C ARG A 215 -15.42 -9.48 -8.69
N ARG A 216 -15.51 -9.74 -7.37
CA ARG A 216 -16.77 -9.83 -6.62
C ARG A 216 -17.52 -8.49 -6.51
N LEU A 217 -16.83 -7.36 -6.69
CA LEU A 217 -17.42 -6.02 -6.67
C LEU A 217 -17.93 -5.58 -8.05
N ILE A 218 -17.40 -6.16 -9.13
CA ILE A 218 -17.69 -5.71 -10.50
C ILE A 218 -19.18 -5.77 -10.84
N PRO A 219 -19.94 -6.83 -10.49
CA PRO A 219 -21.38 -6.87 -10.82
C PRO A 219 -22.21 -5.75 -10.19
N SER A 220 -21.79 -5.23 -9.05
CA SER A 220 -22.49 -4.13 -8.35
C SER A 220 -22.11 -2.74 -8.87
N LEU A 221 -21.07 -2.64 -9.71
CA LEU A 221 -20.64 -1.40 -10.39
C LEU A 221 -21.43 -1.14 -11.68
N MET A 222 -22.00 -2.17 -12.26
CA MET A 222 -22.79 -2.11 -13.52
C MET A 222 -24.26 -1.91 -13.23
#